data_e4de9caba867b3673368d23b1a54640b
#
_entry.id   e4de9caba867b3673368d23b1a54640b
#
_cell.length_a   1.000
_cell.length_b   1.000
_cell.length_c   1.000
_cell.angle_alpha   90.00
_cell.angle_beta   90.00
_cell.angle_gamma   90.00
#
_symmetry.space_group_name_H-M   'P 1'
#
loop_
_entity.id
_entity.type
_entity.pdbx_description
1 polymer ?
#
loop_
_entity_poly.entity_id
_entity_poly.type
_entity_poly.pdbx_seq_one_letter_code
_entity_poly.pdbx_strand_id
1 'polypeptide(L)'
;MSVRDLLSPFTAWKNVFRDPVSIKDPFNREASDRYRGFHQNDVEKCIGCGTCEVICQNGAIDMLPVEDIKTQHGDSGLRPRIDYGRCCWCALCVDVCMTGSLTMSNEYKWVEADPDKFRFTPGVDRKHWDDYQHGYHRPDGHRLNAPERIDMPELEAAERIDSFVEIVGGYSIEQARLEADRCVSCGICVATCPTHMPIPDYIAAIRDGDYEHGLKLLYESNPFSQVCGKVCTRKCESTCAASHEGDPIAIRWLKRHITEQVPFERYREIIGGPAPASGKKVAIIGAGPAGMTAAFDLARKGHQVTVYEAESHAGGMTRYGIPEYRLPYDTIQREIDLIQSMGVKIHYNTRVGTDIEMQQLKQDNDAVMLAIGLTLGRST
;
A
#
# COMPACT_ATOMS: atom_id res chain seq x y z
N MET A 1 29.36 -33.55 -64.18
CA MET A 1 29.06 -32.13 -63.99
C MET A 1 28.02 -31.74 -65.02
N SER A 2 26.88 -31.25 -64.60
CA SER A 2 25.82 -30.79 -65.51
C SER A 2 26.21 -29.41 -66.07
N VAL A 3 25.70 -29.04 -67.26
CA VAL A 3 25.87 -27.69 -67.82
C VAL A 3 25.34 -26.62 -66.83
N ARG A 4 24.38 -26.98 -65.97
CA ARG A 4 23.85 -26.11 -64.85
C ARG A 4 24.95 -25.86 -63.82
N ASP A 5 25.78 -26.80 -63.46
CA ASP A 5 26.85 -26.65 -62.46
C ASP A 5 27.97 -25.73 -62.98
N LEU A 6 28.23 -25.74 -64.25
CA LEU A 6 29.20 -24.88 -64.97
C LEU A 6 28.70 -23.44 -65.06
N LEU A 7 27.40 -23.25 -65.17
CA LEU A 7 26.74 -21.91 -65.24
C LEU A 7 26.38 -21.33 -63.87
N SER A 8 26.45 -22.12 -62.80
CA SER A 8 26.11 -21.71 -61.40
C SER A 8 26.86 -20.46 -60.96
N PRO A 9 28.17 -20.25 -61.21
CA PRO A 9 28.85 -19.02 -60.83
C PRO A 9 28.24 -17.75 -61.48
N PHE A 10 27.75 -17.88 -62.70
CA PHE A 10 27.16 -16.75 -63.43
C PHE A 10 25.77 -16.34 -62.91
N THR A 11 25.13 -17.16 -62.11
CA THR A 11 23.89 -16.77 -61.43
C THR A 11 24.11 -15.64 -60.45
N ALA A 12 25.32 -15.48 -59.90
CA ALA A 12 25.70 -14.37 -59.06
C ALA A 12 25.59 -12.99 -59.74
N TRP A 13 25.76 -12.95 -61.09
CA TRP A 13 25.64 -11.71 -61.88
C TRP A 13 24.25 -11.11 -61.86
N LYS A 14 23.23 -11.88 -61.54
CA LYS A 14 21.87 -11.40 -61.33
C LYS A 14 21.78 -10.44 -60.11
N ASN A 15 22.73 -10.53 -59.21
CA ASN A 15 22.75 -9.67 -58.00
C ASN A 15 23.47 -8.34 -58.26
N VAL A 16 24.21 -8.18 -59.39
CA VAL A 16 24.87 -6.91 -59.75
C VAL A 16 23.87 -5.78 -60.01
N PHE A 17 22.67 -6.14 -60.47
CA PHE A 17 21.59 -5.19 -60.78
C PHE A 17 20.52 -5.14 -59.67
N ARG A 18 20.78 -5.75 -58.51
CA ARG A 18 19.90 -5.64 -57.35
C ARG A 18 20.43 -4.58 -56.42
N ASP A 19 19.53 -3.85 -55.84
CA ASP A 19 19.89 -2.91 -54.76
C ASP A 19 20.60 -3.67 -53.64
N PRO A 20 21.68 -3.12 -53.09
CA PRO A 20 22.43 -3.75 -52.02
C PRO A 20 21.51 -3.94 -50.81
N VAL A 21 21.49 -5.15 -50.26
CA VAL A 21 20.74 -5.46 -49.04
C VAL A 21 21.46 -4.88 -47.81
N SER A 22 22.77 -4.62 -47.95
CA SER A 22 23.55 -3.97 -46.89
C SER A 22 23.29 -2.46 -46.90
N ILE A 23 23.07 -1.90 -45.72
CA ILE A 23 22.88 -0.45 -45.52
C ILE A 23 24.27 0.16 -45.30
N LYS A 24 24.65 1.14 -46.13
CA LYS A 24 25.94 1.85 -46.01
C LYS A 24 26.06 2.69 -44.76
N ASP A 25 24.93 3.21 -44.30
CA ASP A 25 24.82 4.00 -43.07
C ASP A 25 23.72 3.43 -42.16
N PRO A 26 24.08 2.61 -41.16
CA PRO A 26 23.14 1.99 -40.27
C PRO A 26 22.34 3.03 -39.41
N PHE A 27 22.86 4.24 -39.31
CA PHE A 27 22.19 5.32 -38.55
C PHE A 27 21.03 5.96 -39.31
N ASN A 28 20.88 5.75 -40.60
CA ASN A 28 19.76 6.29 -41.38
C ASN A 28 18.53 5.36 -41.43
N ARG A 29 18.65 4.15 -40.90
CA ARG A 29 17.51 3.24 -40.82
C ARG A 29 16.65 3.54 -39.65
N GLU A 30 15.35 3.81 -39.90
CA GLU A 30 14.32 3.87 -38.84
C GLU A 30 13.99 2.45 -38.36
N ALA A 31 13.81 2.31 -37.05
CA ALA A 31 13.30 1.06 -36.49
C ALA A 31 11.78 0.96 -36.77
N SER A 32 11.23 -0.26 -36.59
CA SER A 32 9.80 -0.46 -36.74
C SER A 32 9.00 0.34 -35.70
N ASP A 33 7.74 0.66 -36.01
CA ASP A 33 6.85 1.43 -35.14
C ASP A 33 6.66 0.81 -33.74
N ARG A 34 6.84 -0.49 -33.59
CA ARG A 34 6.72 -1.22 -32.32
C ARG A 34 8.06 -1.67 -31.76
N TYR A 35 9.14 -1.04 -32.17
CA TYR A 35 10.47 -1.37 -31.67
C TYR A 35 10.60 -1.04 -30.17
N ARG A 36 11.35 -1.84 -29.45
CA ARG A 36 11.64 -1.64 -28.02
C ARG A 36 12.96 -0.90 -27.87
N GLY A 37 12.94 0.41 -28.08
CA GLY A 37 14.11 1.27 -27.98
C GLY A 37 14.30 1.85 -26.58
N PHE A 38 14.79 3.09 -26.52
CA PHE A 38 15.03 3.76 -25.24
C PHE A 38 13.73 4.19 -24.58
N HIS A 39 13.70 4.15 -23.26
CA HIS A 39 12.51 4.48 -22.49
C HIS A 39 12.17 5.96 -22.55
N GLN A 40 10.88 6.22 -22.53
CA GLN A 40 10.26 7.51 -22.33
C GLN A 40 9.39 7.44 -21.07
N ASN A 41 9.27 8.51 -20.31
CA ASN A 41 8.42 8.56 -19.13
C ASN A 41 7.69 9.91 -19.06
N ASP A 42 6.38 9.84 -18.98
CA ASP A 42 5.55 11.00 -18.64
C ASP A 42 5.63 11.21 -17.13
N VAL A 43 6.47 12.15 -16.70
CA VAL A 43 6.76 12.39 -15.30
C VAL A 43 5.56 12.93 -14.51
N GLU A 44 4.57 13.52 -15.20
CA GLU A 44 3.33 14.01 -14.56
C GLU A 44 2.34 12.89 -14.30
N LYS A 45 2.31 11.85 -15.15
CA LYS A 45 1.51 10.63 -14.94
C LYS A 45 2.15 9.64 -14.00
N CYS A 46 3.49 9.64 -13.93
CA CYS A 46 4.21 8.70 -13.06
C CYS A 46 3.96 9.03 -11.59
N ILE A 47 3.48 8.04 -10.82
CA ILE A 47 3.23 8.16 -9.37
C ILE A 47 4.37 7.61 -8.51
N GLY A 48 5.49 7.20 -9.11
CA GLY A 48 6.64 6.69 -8.38
C GLY A 48 6.37 5.41 -7.60
N CYS A 49 5.51 4.52 -8.10
CA CYS A 49 5.07 3.32 -7.38
C CYS A 49 6.14 2.22 -7.24
N GLY A 50 7.25 2.31 -7.99
CA GLY A 50 8.35 1.34 -7.93
C GLY A 50 8.07 -0.02 -8.60
N THR A 51 6.89 -0.27 -9.16
CA THR A 51 6.55 -1.56 -9.79
C THR A 51 7.49 -1.91 -10.94
N CYS A 52 7.97 -0.90 -11.68
CA CYS A 52 8.96 -1.09 -12.75
C CYS A 52 10.34 -1.54 -12.24
N GLU A 53 10.75 -1.08 -11.05
CA GLU A 53 11.98 -1.54 -10.36
C GLU A 53 11.82 -3.00 -9.92
N VAL A 54 10.71 -3.32 -9.23
CA VAL A 54 10.44 -4.66 -8.69
C VAL A 54 10.38 -5.72 -9.78
N ILE A 55 9.76 -5.43 -10.94
CA ILE A 55 9.65 -6.40 -12.04
C ILE A 55 10.96 -6.59 -12.80
N CYS A 56 11.90 -5.67 -12.67
CA CYS A 56 13.14 -5.70 -13.44
C CYS A 56 14.08 -6.82 -12.96
N GLN A 57 14.05 -7.97 -13.63
CA GLN A 57 14.87 -9.14 -13.29
C GLN A 57 16.38 -8.88 -13.37
N ASN A 58 16.79 -7.89 -14.17
CA ASN A 58 18.20 -7.54 -14.35
C ASN A 58 18.68 -6.46 -13.34
N GLY A 59 17.79 -5.95 -12.46
CA GLY A 59 18.12 -4.85 -11.57
C GLY A 59 18.61 -3.60 -12.32
N ALA A 60 18.01 -3.32 -13.47
CA ALA A 60 18.38 -2.19 -14.32
C ALA A 60 17.64 -0.90 -13.99
N ILE A 61 16.72 -0.91 -13.04
CA ILE A 61 15.89 0.23 -12.67
C ILE A 61 16.05 0.50 -11.18
N ASP A 62 16.40 1.74 -10.84
CA ASP A 62 16.43 2.27 -9.47
C ASP A 62 15.41 3.39 -9.35
N MET A 63 14.68 3.46 -8.25
CA MET A 63 13.78 4.58 -7.97
C MET A 63 14.51 5.68 -7.22
N LEU A 64 14.59 6.88 -7.81
CA LEU A 64 15.29 8.03 -7.24
C LEU A 64 14.35 9.19 -6.94
N PRO A 65 14.56 9.94 -5.84
CA PRO A 65 13.88 11.19 -5.61
C PRO A 65 14.29 12.21 -6.69
N VAL A 66 13.32 12.92 -7.25
CA VAL A 66 13.55 14.00 -8.22
C VAL A 66 12.99 15.29 -7.66
N GLU A 67 13.85 16.31 -7.57
CA GLU A 67 13.46 17.64 -7.14
C GLU A 67 12.65 18.34 -8.25
N ASP A 68 11.82 19.32 -7.87
CA ASP A 68 11.02 20.16 -8.77
C ASP A 68 9.92 19.44 -9.59
N ILE A 69 9.55 18.20 -9.25
CA ILE A 69 8.37 17.56 -9.82
C ILE A 69 7.15 17.91 -8.98
N LYS A 70 6.08 18.34 -9.65
CA LYS A 70 4.78 18.57 -9.03
C LYS A 70 4.16 17.22 -8.63
N THR A 71 4.32 16.83 -7.38
CA THR A 71 3.74 15.59 -6.86
C THR A 71 2.23 15.72 -6.71
N GLN A 72 1.48 14.75 -7.24
CA GLN A 72 0.04 14.63 -7.05
C GLN A 72 -0.26 13.84 -5.77
N HIS A 73 -1.51 13.85 -5.34
CA HIS A 73 -1.94 12.99 -4.25
C HIS A 73 -1.71 11.50 -4.63
N GLY A 74 -0.96 10.78 -3.81
CA GLY A 74 -0.58 9.40 -4.11
C GLY A 74 0.70 9.24 -4.95
N ASP A 75 1.45 10.30 -5.15
CA ASP A 75 2.78 10.27 -5.78
C ASP A 75 3.87 10.23 -4.69
N SER A 76 4.82 9.30 -4.82
CA SER A 76 5.94 9.15 -3.89
C SER A 76 7.05 10.19 -4.09
N GLY A 77 7.05 10.94 -5.21
CA GLY A 77 8.15 11.81 -5.63
C GLY A 77 9.33 11.08 -6.26
N LEU A 78 9.28 9.75 -6.35
CA LEU A 78 10.34 8.94 -6.96
C LEU A 78 10.12 8.79 -8.46
N ARG A 79 11.22 8.70 -9.23
CA ARG A 79 11.16 8.41 -10.67
C ARG A 79 12.18 7.33 -11.06
N PRO A 80 11.89 6.49 -12.06
CA PRO A 80 12.77 5.41 -12.47
C PRO A 80 14.01 5.96 -13.16
N ARG A 81 15.18 5.57 -12.67
CA ARG A 81 16.46 5.71 -13.37
C ARG A 81 16.83 4.37 -14.00
N ILE A 82 17.14 4.37 -15.27
CA ILE A 82 17.43 3.15 -16.05
C ILE A 82 18.91 3.05 -16.36
N ASP A 83 19.52 1.93 -16.02
CA ASP A 83 20.87 1.55 -16.38
C ASP A 83 20.86 0.68 -17.66
N TYR A 84 21.20 1.27 -18.79
CA TYR A 84 21.23 0.54 -20.06
C TYR A 84 22.38 -0.44 -20.19
N GLY A 85 23.35 -0.41 -19.27
CA GLY A 85 24.35 -1.47 -19.16
C GLY A 85 23.77 -2.79 -18.64
N ARG A 86 22.60 -2.74 -17.98
CA ARG A 86 21.89 -3.91 -17.44
C ARG A 86 20.56 -4.21 -18.15
N CYS A 87 19.98 -3.21 -18.81
CA CYS A 87 18.68 -3.35 -19.47
C CYS A 87 18.75 -4.31 -20.66
N CYS A 88 17.83 -5.27 -20.72
CA CYS A 88 17.68 -6.21 -21.84
C CYS A 88 16.51 -5.86 -22.78
N TRP A 89 15.92 -4.68 -22.67
CA TRP A 89 14.80 -4.18 -23.50
C TRP A 89 13.60 -5.13 -23.57
N CYS A 90 13.32 -5.87 -22.50
CA CYS A 90 12.21 -6.83 -22.46
C CYS A 90 10.81 -6.15 -22.41
N ALA A 91 10.74 -4.87 -22.03
CA ALA A 91 9.54 -4.05 -21.87
C ALA A 91 8.62 -4.45 -20.72
N LEU A 92 8.96 -5.39 -19.85
CA LEU A 92 8.14 -5.76 -18.69
C LEU A 92 7.81 -4.56 -17.80
N CYS A 93 8.74 -3.61 -17.65
CA CYS A 93 8.53 -2.38 -16.89
C CYS A 93 7.45 -1.47 -17.50
N VAL A 94 7.27 -1.50 -18.83
CA VAL A 94 6.19 -0.81 -19.55
C VAL A 94 4.87 -1.54 -19.33
N ASP A 95 4.87 -2.87 -19.43
CA ASP A 95 3.67 -3.68 -19.30
C ASP A 95 3.05 -3.59 -17.88
N VAL A 96 3.89 -3.47 -16.83
CA VAL A 96 3.42 -3.35 -15.43
C VAL A 96 3.10 -1.91 -15.01
N CYS A 97 3.35 -0.92 -15.86
CA CYS A 97 3.12 0.47 -15.49
C CYS A 97 1.63 0.78 -15.36
N MET A 98 1.14 0.92 -14.13
CA MET A 98 -0.28 1.12 -13.82
C MET A 98 -0.84 2.41 -14.43
N THR A 99 -0.01 3.47 -14.52
CA THR A 99 -0.42 4.76 -15.07
C THR A 99 -0.19 4.87 -16.57
N GLY A 100 0.51 3.89 -17.18
CA GLY A 100 0.95 3.98 -18.58
C GLY A 100 1.94 5.11 -18.85
N SER A 101 2.57 5.66 -17.81
CA SER A 101 3.56 6.74 -17.94
C SER A 101 4.84 6.30 -18.62
N LEU A 102 5.26 5.05 -18.38
CA LEU A 102 6.49 4.49 -18.92
C LEU A 102 6.21 3.80 -20.26
N THR A 103 6.93 4.22 -21.30
CA THR A 103 6.85 3.67 -22.67
C THR A 103 8.25 3.52 -23.23
N MET A 104 8.39 2.98 -24.43
CA MET A 104 9.67 2.92 -25.12
C MET A 104 9.53 3.55 -26.50
N SER A 105 10.50 4.36 -26.89
CA SER A 105 10.61 4.93 -28.23
C SER A 105 11.04 3.86 -29.24
N ASN A 106 11.05 4.18 -30.52
CA ASN A 106 11.71 3.35 -31.55
C ASN A 106 13.17 3.76 -31.80
N GLU A 107 13.76 4.62 -30.96
CA GLU A 107 15.19 4.99 -31.06
C GLU A 107 16.08 3.89 -30.47
N TYR A 108 17.11 3.50 -31.21
CA TYR A 108 18.08 2.48 -30.83
C TYR A 108 19.54 2.96 -30.92
N LYS A 109 19.74 4.23 -31.31
CA LYS A 109 21.06 4.81 -31.53
C LYS A 109 21.41 5.79 -30.42
N TRP A 110 22.33 5.39 -29.56
CA TRP A 110 22.90 6.27 -28.55
C TRP A 110 24.36 5.84 -28.33
N VAL A 111 25.27 6.78 -28.58
CA VAL A 111 26.69 6.56 -28.44
C VAL A 111 27.26 7.61 -27.50
N GLU A 112 27.90 7.17 -26.45
CA GLU A 112 28.56 8.01 -25.45
C GLU A 112 29.92 7.41 -25.10
N ALA A 113 30.88 8.27 -24.80
CA ALA A 113 32.21 7.84 -24.37
C ALA A 113 32.24 7.47 -22.88
N ASP A 114 31.35 8.08 -22.10
CA ASP A 114 31.24 7.86 -20.66
C ASP A 114 30.13 6.84 -20.37
N PRO A 115 30.44 5.68 -19.80
CA PRO A 115 29.47 4.65 -19.51
C PRO A 115 28.42 5.08 -18.47
N ASP A 116 28.73 6.05 -17.58
CA ASP A 116 27.79 6.51 -16.56
C ASP A 116 26.63 7.32 -17.18
N LYS A 117 26.80 7.87 -18.35
CA LYS A 117 25.74 8.54 -19.09
C LYS A 117 24.64 7.61 -19.59
N PHE A 118 24.91 6.29 -19.64
CA PHE A 118 23.90 5.26 -19.93
C PHE A 118 22.98 4.97 -18.74
N ARG A 119 23.17 5.65 -17.61
CA ARG A 119 22.23 5.68 -16.49
C ARG A 119 21.47 6.98 -16.54
N PHE A 120 20.23 6.95 -16.97
CA PHE A 120 19.44 8.17 -17.08
C PHE A 120 18.00 7.99 -16.61
N THR A 121 17.35 9.11 -16.27
CA THR A 121 15.99 9.17 -15.75
C THR A 121 15.07 9.68 -16.87
N PRO A 122 14.29 8.79 -17.54
CA PRO A 122 13.41 9.18 -18.65
C PRO A 122 12.43 10.27 -18.23
N GLY A 123 12.27 11.28 -19.10
CA GLY A 123 11.39 12.42 -18.87
C GLY A 123 11.98 13.52 -17.96
N VAL A 124 13.05 13.21 -17.19
CA VAL A 124 13.82 14.17 -16.39
C VAL A 124 15.08 14.57 -17.16
N ASP A 125 15.90 13.60 -17.50
CA ASP A 125 17.08 13.79 -18.37
C ASP A 125 16.61 13.84 -19.82
N ARG A 126 16.42 15.02 -20.36
CA ARG A 126 15.87 15.19 -21.73
C ARG A 126 16.76 14.59 -22.81
N LYS A 127 16.15 13.80 -23.68
CA LYS A 127 16.76 13.17 -24.85
C LYS A 127 15.93 13.47 -26.11
N HIS A 128 16.56 13.37 -27.28
CA HIS A 128 15.89 13.65 -28.56
C HIS A 128 14.75 12.70 -28.89
N TRP A 129 14.69 11.53 -28.27
CA TRP A 129 13.62 10.55 -28.47
C TRP A 129 12.43 10.71 -27.50
N ASP A 130 12.48 11.65 -26.55
CA ASP A 130 11.39 11.87 -25.60
C ASP A 130 10.08 12.30 -26.28
N ASP A 131 10.15 12.90 -27.45
CA ASP A 131 9.01 13.35 -28.22
C ASP A 131 8.61 12.36 -29.34
N TYR A 132 9.24 11.17 -29.42
CA TYR A 132 8.91 10.16 -30.42
C TYR A 132 7.56 9.53 -30.12
N GLN A 133 6.73 9.39 -31.18
CA GLN A 133 5.39 8.80 -31.10
C GLN A 133 5.39 7.31 -31.41
N HIS A 134 6.48 6.80 -32.01
CA HIS A 134 6.64 5.40 -32.35
C HIS A 134 7.51 4.70 -31.31
N GLY A 135 7.25 3.41 -31.10
CA GLY A 135 7.95 2.58 -30.16
C GLY A 135 7.01 1.59 -29.48
N TYR A 136 7.50 0.94 -28.43
CA TYR A 136 6.67 -0.02 -27.69
C TYR A 136 5.84 0.66 -26.62
N HIS A 137 4.56 0.48 -26.73
CA HIS A 137 3.56 0.85 -25.74
C HIS A 137 2.82 -0.41 -25.28
N ARG A 138 2.36 -0.41 -24.05
CA ARG A 138 1.50 -1.51 -23.57
C ARG A 138 0.27 -1.60 -24.48
N PRO A 139 -0.09 -2.80 -24.98
CA PRO A 139 -1.27 -2.97 -25.85
C PRO A 139 -2.55 -2.49 -25.14
N ASP A 140 -3.45 -1.87 -25.90
CA ASP A 140 -4.75 -1.45 -25.41
C ASP A 140 -5.52 -2.64 -24.82
N GLY A 141 -6.13 -2.43 -23.66
CA GLY A 141 -6.88 -3.46 -22.94
C GLY A 141 -6.02 -4.51 -22.21
N HIS A 142 -4.69 -4.47 -22.35
CA HIS A 142 -3.82 -5.32 -21.57
C HIS A 142 -3.79 -4.86 -20.11
N ARG A 143 -4.23 -5.74 -19.21
CA ARG A 143 -4.24 -5.49 -17.76
C ARG A 143 -3.59 -6.66 -17.05
N LEU A 144 -2.78 -6.36 -16.05
CA LEU A 144 -2.11 -7.38 -15.23
C LEU A 144 -3.03 -7.92 -14.15
N ASN A 145 -3.90 -7.08 -13.64
CA ASN A 145 -4.80 -7.39 -12.54
C ASN A 145 -6.26 -7.25 -12.95
N ALA A 146 -7.16 -7.94 -12.24
CA ALA A 146 -8.59 -7.71 -12.35
C ALA A 146 -8.90 -6.24 -12.00
N PRO A 147 -9.63 -5.50 -12.85
CA PRO A 147 -9.88 -4.08 -12.61
C PRO A 147 -10.90 -3.84 -11.50
N GLU A 148 -11.83 -4.76 -11.32
CA GLU A 148 -12.93 -4.64 -10.37
C GLU A 148 -12.54 -5.20 -9.01
N ARG A 149 -12.92 -4.53 -7.94
CA ARG A 149 -12.76 -5.04 -6.58
C ARG A 149 -13.81 -6.12 -6.30
N ILE A 150 -13.50 -7.00 -5.38
CA ILE A 150 -14.48 -7.97 -4.91
C ILE A 150 -15.53 -7.25 -4.05
N ASP A 151 -16.79 -7.41 -4.39
CA ASP A 151 -17.89 -6.83 -3.65
C ASP A 151 -17.97 -7.39 -2.23
N MET A 152 -18.23 -6.49 -1.28
CA MET A 152 -18.44 -6.86 0.10
C MET A 152 -19.89 -7.32 0.29
N PRO A 153 -20.11 -8.53 0.83
CA PRO A 153 -21.46 -8.98 1.17
C PRO A 153 -22.12 -8.02 2.17
N GLU A 154 -23.31 -7.56 1.83
CA GLU A 154 -24.12 -6.70 2.70
C GLU A 154 -25.51 -7.30 2.88
N LEU A 155 -26.14 -7.02 4.04
CA LEU A 155 -27.52 -7.40 4.30
C LEU A 155 -28.45 -6.68 3.32
N GLU A 156 -29.52 -7.36 2.92
CA GLU A 156 -30.58 -6.77 2.09
C GLU A 156 -31.26 -5.59 2.79
N ALA A 157 -31.72 -4.62 2.01
CA ALA A 157 -32.28 -3.39 2.55
C ALA A 157 -33.49 -3.64 3.50
N ALA A 158 -34.31 -4.67 3.21
CA ALA A 158 -35.44 -5.05 4.05
C ALA A 158 -35.01 -5.57 5.43
N GLU A 159 -33.88 -6.29 5.51
CA GLU A 159 -33.36 -6.81 6.77
C GLU A 159 -32.70 -5.71 7.63
N ARG A 160 -32.19 -4.65 6.98
CA ARG A 160 -31.55 -3.53 7.68
C ARG A 160 -32.52 -2.64 8.43
N ILE A 161 -33.77 -2.55 7.95
CA ILE A 161 -34.78 -1.62 8.51
C ILE A 161 -35.22 -2.05 9.92
N ASP A 162 -35.32 -3.35 10.14
CA ASP A 162 -35.91 -3.89 11.37
C ASP A 162 -34.85 -4.38 12.39
N SER A 163 -33.54 -4.14 12.12
CA SER A 163 -32.49 -4.62 13.01
C SER A 163 -31.34 -3.63 13.17
N PHE A 164 -30.60 -3.76 14.30
CA PHE A 164 -29.34 -3.06 14.54
C PHE A 164 -28.12 -3.99 14.36
N VAL A 165 -28.29 -5.11 13.67
CA VAL A 165 -27.18 -6.03 13.34
C VAL A 165 -26.22 -5.38 12.36
N GLU A 166 -24.97 -5.84 12.36
CA GLU A 166 -23.95 -5.32 11.44
C GLU A 166 -24.36 -5.52 9.97
N ILE A 167 -24.32 -4.43 9.21
CA ILE A 167 -24.79 -4.40 7.81
C ILE A 167 -23.87 -5.22 6.90
N VAL A 168 -22.58 -5.27 7.19
CA VAL A 168 -21.54 -5.81 6.30
C VAL A 168 -21.07 -7.17 6.77
N GLY A 169 -21.11 -8.17 5.88
CA GLY A 169 -20.88 -9.58 6.23
C GLY A 169 -19.41 -10.00 6.38
N GLY A 170 -18.45 -9.28 5.79
CA GLY A 170 -17.04 -9.71 5.71
C GLY A 170 -16.75 -10.58 4.47
N TYR A 171 -15.48 -10.70 4.10
CA TYR A 171 -15.03 -11.56 3.00
C TYR A 171 -14.88 -13.01 3.42
N SER A 172 -15.21 -13.93 2.52
CA SER A 172 -14.75 -15.33 2.63
C SER A 172 -13.22 -15.39 2.40
N ILE A 173 -12.61 -16.52 2.73
CA ILE A 173 -11.18 -16.76 2.49
C ILE A 173 -10.84 -16.62 1.01
N GLU A 174 -11.68 -17.16 0.13
CA GLU A 174 -11.49 -17.07 -1.32
C GLU A 174 -11.61 -15.64 -1.84
N GLN A 175 -12.65 -14.91 -1.42
CA GLN A 175 -12.84 -13.50 -1.79
C GLN A 175 -11.66 -12.64 -1.32
N ALA A 176 -11.19 -12.85 -0.09
CA ALA A 176 -10.07 -12.11 0.45
C ALA A 176 -8.77 -12.39 -0.31
N ARG A 177 -8.51 -13.63 -0.72
CA ARG A 177 -7.36 -14.00 -1.54
C ARG A 177 -7.41 -13.35 -2.92
N LEU A 178 -8.53 -13.47 -3.62
CA LEU A 178 -8.72 -12.85 -4.93
C LEU A 178 -8.53 -11.33 -4.87
N GLU A 179 -9.05 -10.67 -3.83
CA GLU A 179 -8.84 -9.22 -3.64
C GLU A 179 -7.39 -8.89 -3.29
N ALA A 180 -6.73 -9.73 -2.48
CA ALA A 180 -5.33 -9.55 -2.11
C ALA A 180 -4.39 -9.72 -3.32
N ASP A 181 -4.71 -10.61 -4.26
CA ASP A 181 -3.92 -10.86 -5.48
C ASP A 181 -3.89 -9.66 -6.42
N ARG A 182 -4.85 -8.74 -6.32
CA ARG A 182 -4.85 -7.49 -7.07
C ARG A 182 -3.78 -6.50 -6.61
N CYS A 183 -3.18 -6.71 -5.43
CA CYS A 183 -2.20 -5.79 -4.86
C CYS A 183 -0.83 -5.94 -5.52
N VAL A 184 -0.33 -4.83 -6.07
CA VAL A 184 1.00 -4.75 -6.71
C VAL A 184 2.13 -4.38 -5.74
N SER A 185 1.87 -4.36 -4.44
CA SER A 185 2.84 -4.13 -3.35
C SER A 185 3.65 -2.83 -3.47
N CYS A 186 3.11 -1.79 -4.10
CA CYS A 186 3.81 -0.51 -4.34
C CYS A 186 4.09 0.34 -3.08
N GLY A 187 3.45 0.07 -1.95
CA GLY A 187 3.71 0.75 -0.67
C GLY A 187 3.14 2.17 -0.50
N ILE A 188 2.58 2.81 -1.54
CA ILE A 188 2.06 4.20 -1.47
C ILE A 188 1.00 4.35 -0.36
N CYS A 189 0.17 3.33 -0.17
CA CYS A 189 -0.86 3.31 0.87
C CYS A 189 -0.31 3.40 2.30
N VAL A 190 0.94 2.97 2.54
CA VAL A 190 1.59 3.04 3.86
C VAL A 190 1.82 4.50 4.26
N ALA A 191 2.36 5.31 3.34
CA ALA A 191 2.61 6.74 3.60
C ALA A 191 1.31 7.53 3.86
N THR A 192 0.20 7.10 3.24
CA THR A 192 -1.11 7.75 3.39
C THR A 192 -1.84 7.31 4.67
N CYS A 193 -1.49 6.14 5.20
CA CYS A 193 -2.09 5.66 6.44
C CYS A 193 -1.58 6.47 7.64
N PRO A 194 -2.45 7.10 8.48
CA PRO A 194 -2.00 7.89 9.62
C PRO A 194 -1.16 7.11 10.65
N THR A 195 -1.32 5.79 10.72
CA THR A 195 -0.55 4.89 11.61
C THR A 195 0.56 4.16 10.88
N HIS A 196 0.81 4.47 9.61
CA HIS A 196 1.83 3.84 8.76
C HIS A 196 1.81 2.31 8.82
N MET A 197 0.60 1.71 8.79
CA MET A 197 0.46 0.26 8.81
C MET A 197 1.19 -0.38 7.63
N PRO A 198 1.84 -1.53 7.81
CA PRO A 198 2.54 -2.26 6.75
C PRO A 198 1.53 -2.96 5.83
N ILE A 199 0.80 -2.15 5.03
CA ILE A 199 -0.34 -2.60 4.24
C ILE A 199 0.02 -3.68 3.22
N PRO A 200 1.10 -3.54 2.41
CA PRO A 200 1.49 -4.60 1.49
C PRO A 200 1.80 -5.93 2.19
N ASP A 201 2.42 -5.85 3.37
CA ASP A 201 2.88 -7.04 4.08
C ASP A 201 1.71 -7.85 4.65
N TYR A 202 0.72 -7.20 5.28
CA TYR A 202 -0.44 -7.93 5.76
C TYR A 202 -1.36 -8.41 4.62
N ILE A 203 -1.36 -7.74 3.45
CA ILE A 203 -2.06 -8.24 2.26
C ILE A 203 -1.32 -9.47 1.71
N ALA A 204 0.02 -9.48 1.70
CA ALA A 204 0.81 -10.65 1.35
C ALA A 204 0.51 -11.83 2.29
N ALA A 205 0.41 -11.59 3.59
CA ALA A 205 0.03 -12.61 4.57
C ALA A 205 -1.33 -13.27 4.27
N ILE A 206 -2.31 -12.52 3.73
CA ILE A 206 -3.59 -13.10 3.27
C ILE A 206 -3.38 -14.04 2.09
N ARG A 207 -2.56 -13.64 1.09
CA ARG A 207 -2.23 -14.50 -0.06
C ARG A 207 -1.59 -15.81 0.37
N ASP A 208 -0.70 -15.73 1.34
CA ASP A 208 0.04 -16.88 1.87
C ASP A 208 -0.80 -17.72 2.84
N GLY A 209 -1.94 -17.19 3.31
CA GLY A 209 -2.80 -17.83 4.32
C GLY A 209 -2.23 -17.75 5.74
N ASP A 210 -1.22 -16.88 5.97
CA ASP A 210 -0.60 -16.68 7.29
C ASP A 210 -1.29 -15.53 8.05
N TYR A 211 -2.49 -15.82 8.53
CA TYR A 211 -3.31 -14.84 9.25
C TYR A 211 -2.72 -14.44 10.60
N GLU A 212 -1.94 -15.32 11.25
CA GLU A 212 -1.28 -15.00 12.52
C GLU A 212 -0.19 -13.94 12.32
N HIS A 213 0.62 -14.09 11.29
CA HIS A 213 1.59 -13.07 10.90
C HIS A 213 0.91 -11.76 10.52
N GLY A 214 -0.15 -11.84 9.71
CA GLY A 214 -0.97 -10.66 9.36
C GLY A 214 -1.52 -9.94 10.58
N LEU A 215 -2.06 -10.68 11.56
CA LEU A 215 -2.56 -10.14 12.82
C LEU A 215 -1.45 -9.42 13.61
N LYS A 216 -0.28 -10.02 13.73
CA LYS A 216 0.86 -9.44 14.41
C LYS A 216 1.24 -8.10 13.81
N LEU A 217 1.37 -8.01 12.48
CA LEU A 217 1.66 -6.78 11.74
C LEU A 217 0.61 -5.68 12.03
N LEU A 218 -0.66 -6.05 12.09
CA LEU A 218 -1.74 -5.10 12.38
C LEU A 218 -1.61 -4.50 13.78
N TYR A 219 -1.40 -5.34 14.81
CA TYR A 219 -1.38 -4.91 16.21
C TYR A 219 -0.04 -4.31 16.65
N GLU A 220 1.03 -4.50 15.90
CA GLU A 220 2.27 -3.74 16.08
C GLU A 220 2.09 -2.24 15.77
N SER A 221 1.17 -1.91 14.88
CA SER A 221 0.92 -0.54 14.43
C SER A 221 -0.32 0.10 15.06
N ASN A 222 -1.35 -0.70 15.43
CA ASN A 222 -2.62 -0.16 15.91
C ASN A 222 -3.39 -1.19 16.75
N PRO A 223 -3.61 -0.95 18.06
CA PRO A 223 -4.38 -1.85 18.93
C PRO A 223 -5.88 -1.89 18.62
N PHE A 224 -6.40 -0.96 17.81
CA PHE A 224 -7.78 -0.92 17.36
C PHE A 224 -7.94 -1.41 15.93
N SER A 225 -7.28 -2.51 15.56
CA SER A 225 -7.26 -3.02 14.20
C SER A 225 -8.60 -3.62 13.76
N GLN A 226 -9.37 -4.24 14.66
CA GLN A 226 -10.74 -4.71 14.37
C GLN A 226 -11.69 -3.52 14.14
N VAL A 227 -11.70 -2.55 15.06
CA VAL A 227 -12.50 -1.31 14.93
C VAL A 227 -12.15 -0.61 13.62
N CYS A 228 -10.87 -0.40 13.35
CA CYS A 228 -10.43 0.23 12.10
C CYS A 228 -10.78 -0.61 10.86
N GLY A 229 -10.83 -1.93 10.96
CA GLY A 229 -11.30 -2.82 9.90
C GLY A 229 -12.74 -2.55 9.49
N LYS A 230 -13.57 -2.05 10.41
CA LYS A 230 -14.99 -1.76 10.19
C LYS A 230 -15.28 -0.29 9.84
N VAL A 231 -14.58 0.67 10.46
CA VAL A 231 -15.02 2.10 10.39
C VAL A 231 -13.97 3.12 9.95
N CYS A 232 -12.73 2.73 9.62
CA CYS A 232 -11.73 3.71 9.20
C CYS A 232 -12.11 4.43 7.89
N THR A 233 -11.59 5.63 7.68
CA THR A 233 -11.92 6.51 6.55
C THR A 233 -11.28 6.09 5.22
N ARG A 234 -10.47 5.05 5.20
CA ARG A 234 -9.87 4.44 3.98
C ARG A 234 -9.02 5.39 3.13
N LYS A 235 -8.32 6.35 3.73
CA LYS A 235 -7.45 7.28 2.98
C LYS A 235 -6.41 6.56 2.12
N CYS A 236 -5.92 5.40 2.57
CA CYS A 236 -5.01 4.55 1.81
C CYS A 236 -5.59 4.02 0.50
N GLU A 237 -6.91 3.79 0.43
CA GLU A 237 -7.59 3.34 -0.79
C GLU A 237 -7.65 4.47 -1.84
N SER A 238 -7.74 5.75 -1.44
CA SER A 238 -7.78 6.87 -2.38
C SER A 238 -6.45 7.15 -3.09
N THR A 239 -5.35 6.56 -2.63
CA THR A 239 -4.02 6.67 -3.25
C THR A 239 -3.52 5.34 -3.82
N CYS A 240 -4.37 4.34 -3.85
CA CYS A 240 -3.99 3.02 -4.32
C CYS A 240 -3.63 3.05 -5.81
N ALA A 241 -2.45 2.53 -6.18
CA ALA A 241 -2.00 2.48 -7.58
C ALA A 241 -2.98 1.70 -8.48
N ALA A 242 -3.68 0.68 -7.95
CA ALA A 242 -4.68 -0.08 -8.71
C ALA A 242 -5.84 0.78 -9.23
N SER A 243 -6.13 1.94 -8.60
CA SER A 243 -7.19 2.85 -9.03
C SER A 243 -6.93 3.50 -10.40
N HIS A 244 -5.71 3.42 -10.93
CA HIS A 244 -5.38 3.90 -12.27
C HIS A 244 -5.85 2.94 -13.39
N GLU A 245 -6.13 1.68 -13.05
CA GLU A 245 -6.62 0.67 -14.01
C GLU A 245 -8.04 0.18 -13.71
N GLY A 246 -8.56 0.49 -12.53
CA GLY A 246 -9.88 0.06 -12.07
C GLY A 246 -10.17 0.52 -10.65
N ASP A 247 -10.75 -0.35 -9.82
CA ASP A 247 -11.03 -0.05 -8.43
C ASP A 247 -9.77 -0.16 -7.55
N PRO A 248 -9.66 0.68 -6.51
CA PRO A 248 -8.62 0.51 -5.50
C PRO A 248 -8.78 -0.82 -4.76
N ILE A 249 -7.68 -1.35 -4.24
CA ILE A 249 -7.72 -2.54 -3.37
C ILE A 249 -8.59 -2.26 -2.14
N ALA A 250 -9.42 -3.22 -1.75
CA ALA A 250 -10.31 -3.13 -0.59
C ALA A 250 -9.54 -3.28 0.74
N ILE A 251 -8.55 -2.40 0.96
CA ILE A 251 -7.55 -2.49 2.04
C ILE A 251 -8.21 -2.62 3.43
N ARG A 252 -9.27 -1.83 3.67
CA ARG A 252 -10.00 -1.89 4.94
C ARG A 252 -10.65 -3.25 5.18
N TRP A 253 -11.25 -3.83 4.15
CA TRP A 253 -11.93 -5.12 4.25
C TRP A 253 -10.95 -6.28 4.40
N LEU A 254 -9.80 -6.21 3.74
CA LEU A 254 -8.72 -7.20 3.91
C LEU A 254 -8.17 -7.17 5.34
N LYS A 255 -7.99 -5.99 5.94
CA LYS A 255 -7.61 -5.87 7.34
C LYS A 255 -8.66 -6.50 8.28
N ARG A 256 -9.96 -6.22 8.05
CA ARG A 256 -11.06 -6.84 8.79
C ARG A 256 -10.99 -8.36 8.68
N HIS A 257 -10.79 -8.89 7.47
CA HIS A 257 -10.70 -10.33 7.23
C HIS A 257 -9.65 -11.00 8.10
N ILE A 258 -8.43 -10.46 8.19
CA ILE A 258 -7.38 -11.02 9.07
C ILE A 258 -7.87 -11.13 10.52
N THR A 259 -8.47 -10.07 11.04
CA THR A 259 -8.93 -10.06 12.43
C THR A 259 -10.11 -11.01 12.69
N GLU A 260 -10.85 -11.41 11.69
CA GLU A 260 -11.95 -12.37 11.79
C GLU A 260 -11.50 -13.83 11.62
N GLN A 261 -10.31 -14.08 10.99
CA GLN A 261 -9.78 -15.44 10.79
C GLN A 261 -9.05 -16.00 12.00
N VAL A 262 -8.51 -15.16 12.87
CA VAL A 262 -7.77 -15.60 14.05
C VAL A 262 -8.70 -15.62 15.27
N PRO A 263 -8.77 -16.72 16.03
CA PRO A 263 -9.52 -16.77 17.28
C PRO A 263 -9.00 -15.76 18.30
N PHE A 264 -9.89 -15.02 18.95
CA PHE A 264 -9.51 -13.93 19.86
C PHE A 264 -8.62 -14.38 21.02
N GLU A 265 -8.80 -15.60 21.49
CA GLU A 265 -8.02 -16.21 22.56
C GLU A 265 -6.52 -16.31 22.23
N ARG A 266 -6.19 -16.38 20.91
CA ARG A 266 -4.81 -16.44 20.42
C ARG A 266 -4.13 -15.08 20.30
N TYR A 267 -4.88 -13.97 20.31
CA TYR A 267 -4.35 -12.62 20.04
C TYR A 267 -3.18 -12.26 20.94
N ARG A 268 -3.34 -12.47 22.25
CA ARG A 268 -2.29 -12.13 23.22
C ARG A 268 -0.99 -12.92 23.00
N GLU A 269 -1.10 -14.18 22.63
CA GLU A 269 0.05 -15.04 22.33
C GLU A 269 0.80 -14.51 21.08
N ILE A 270 0.05 -14.22 20.02
CA ILE A 270 0.59 -13.78 18.73
C ILE A 270 1.23 -12.38 18.82
N ILE A 271 0.55 -11.46 19.49
CA ILE A 271 0.99 -10.05 19.63
C ILE A 271 2.14 -9.94 20.63
N GLY A 272 2.24 -10.88 21.57
CA GLY A 272 3.20 -10.88 22.67
C GLY A 272 2.72 -10.11 23.90
N GLY A 273 3.31 -10.44 25.03
CA GLY A 273 3.03 -9.79 26.31
C GLY A 273 3.84 -8.50 26.55
N PRO A 274 3.64 -7.86 27.70
CA PRO A 274 4.41 -6.69 28.09
C PRO A 274 5.89 -7.03 28.33
N ALA A 275 6.76 -6.04 28.12
CA ALA A 275 8.16 -6.10 28.50
C ALA A 275 8.32 -6.19 30.04
N PRO A 276 9.51 -6.55 30.55
CA PRO A 276 9.80 -6.52 31.98
C PRO A 276 9.43 -5.18 32.63
N ALA A 277 8.95 -5.23 33.88
CA ALA A 277 8.47 -4.05 34.59
C ALA A 277 9.53 -2.92 34.62
N SER A 278 9.16 -1.76 34.14
CA SER A 278 10.03 -0.55 34.12
C SER A 278 10.10 0.17 35.47
N GLY A 279 9.22 -0.16 36.39
CA GLY A 279 9.04 0.55 37.66
C GLY A 279 8.30 1.90 37.54
N LYS A 280 7.92 2.31 36.32
CA LYS A 280 7.22 3.58 36.07
C LYS A 280 5.72 3.40 36.09
N LYS A 281 5.02 4.40 36.65
CA LYS A 281 3.54 4.47 36.75
C LYS A 281 3.02 5.59 35.87
N VAL A 282 2.00 5.30 35.10
CA VAL A 282 1.35 6.29 34.21
C VAL A 282 -0.15 6.29 34.44
N ALA A 283 -0.71 7.46 34.71
CA ALA A 283 -2.16 7.68 34.74
C ALA A 283 -2.62 8.24 33.39
N ILE A 284 -3.73 7.71 32.86
CA ILE A 284 -4.35 8.21 31.64
C ILE A 284 -5.78 8.62 31.94
N ILE A 285 -6.19 9.81 31.53
CA ILE A 285 -7.52 10.35 31.76
C ILE A 285 -8.31 10.28 30.47
N GLY A 286 -9.28 9.36 30.43
CA GLY A 286 -10.14 9.04 29.29
C GLY A 286 -9.77 7.72 28.62
N ALA A 287 -10.75 6.82 28.50
CA ALA A 287 -10.63 5.51 27.85
C ALA A 287 -11.16 5.50 26.39
N GLY A 288 -11.05 6.63 25.70
CA GLY A 288 -11.29 6.72 24.27
C GLY A 288 -10.13 6.12 23.46
N PRO A 289 -10.20 6.11 22.11
CA PRO A 289 -9.16 5.51 21.24
C PRO A 289 -7.76 6.02 21.56
N ALA A 290 -7.57 7.31 21.78
CA ALA A 290 -6.26 7.91 22.08
C ALA A 290 -5.69 7.39 23.40
N GLY A 291 -6.50 7.40 24.48
CA GLY A 291 -6.06 6.94 25.80
C GLY A 291 -5.77 5.45 25.83
N MET A 292 -6.61 4.64 25.20
CA MET A 292 -6.43 3.20 25.16
C MET A 292 -5.26 2.76 24.26
N THR A 293 -5.00 3.48 23.16
CA THR A 293 -3.79 3.24 22.33
C THR A 293 -2.54 3.52 23.14
N ALA A 294 -2.48 4.67 23.84
CA ALA A 294 -1.36 4.99 24.71
C ALA A 294 -1.21 3.96 25.86
N ALA A 295 -2.33 3.51 26.44
CA ALA A 295 -2.32 2.48 27.47
C ALA A 295 -1.70 1.17 26.96
N PHE A 296 -2.07 0.73 25.76
CA PHE A 296 -1.51 -0.45 25.12
C PHE A 296 -0.01 -0.34 24.91
N ASP A 297 0.46 0.75 24.29
CA ASP A 297 1.87 0.95 23.96
C ASP A 297 2.74 1.08 25.22
N LEU A 298 2.25 1.79 26.23
CA LEU A 298 2.95 1.96 27.50
C LEU A 298 3.00 0.64 28.30
N ALA A 299 1.92 -0.12 28.31
CA ALA A 299 1.90 -1.44 28.96
C ALA A 299 2.85 -2.41 28.26
N ARG A 300 2.90 -2.44 26.93
CA ARG A 300 3.88 -3.23 26.18
C ARG A 300 5.33 -2.87 26.51
N LYS A 301 5.61 -1.61 26.83
CA LYS A 301 6.94 -1.15 27.31
C LYS A 301 7.22 -1.46 28.78
N GLY A 302 6.32 -2.16 29.46
CA GLY A 302 6.48 -2.59 30.86
C GLY A 302 6.11 -1.51 31.89
N HIS A 303 5.42 -0.44 31.51
CA HIS A 303 4.93 0.57 32.45
C HIS A 303 3.64 0.10 33.13
N GLN A 304 3.46 0.48 34.39
CA GLN A 304 2.21 0.28 35.11
C GLN A 304 1.21 1.37 34.70
N VAL A 305 0.16 0.99 33.97
CA VAL A 305 -0.81 1.94 33.41
C VAL A 305 -2.14 1.83 34.11
N THR A 306 -2.68 2.97 34.53
CA THR A 306 -4.04 3.10 35.09
C THR A 306 -4.80 4.14 34.30
N VAL A 307 -5.96 3.75 33.78
CA VAL A 307 -6.87 4.62 33.00
C VAL A 307 -8.06 5.00 33.87
N TYR A 308 -8.44 6.27 33.86
CA TYR A 308 -9.61 6.81 34.55
C TYR A 308 -10.65 7.25 33.52
N GLU A 309 -11.82 6.63 33.56
CA GLU A 309 -12.92 6.87 32.62
C GLU A 309 -14.17 7.36 33.35
N ALA A 310 -14.70 8.48 32.88
CA ALA A 310 -15.87 9.08 33.47
C ALA A 310 -17.18 8.29 33.20
N GLU A 311 -17.20 7.57 32.10
CA GLU A 311 -18.37 6.80 31.67
C GLU A 311 -18.27 5.33 32.17
N SER A 312 -19.38 4.59 32.00
CA SER A 312 -19.47 3.19 32.42
C SER A 312 -18.74 2.20 31.53
N HIS A 313 -18.30 2.61 30.34
CA HIS A 313 -17.62 1.76 29.37
C HIS A 313 -16.48 2.51 28.69
N ALA A 314 -15.41 1.78 28.35
CA ALA A 314 -14.34 2.29 27.50
C ALA A 314 -14.75 2.32 26.00
N GLY A 315 -14.01 3.07 25.19
CA GLY A 315 -14.21 3.23 23.75
C GLY A 315 -14.47 4.68 23.34
N GLY A 316 -14.92 5.54 24.25
CA GLY A 316 -15.21 6.95 23.94
C GLY A 316 -16.14 7.08 22.73
N MET A 317 -15.82 7.96 21.76
CA MET A 317 -16.67 8.21 20.60
C MET A 317 -16.85 7.00 19.67
N THR A 318 -16.00 5.98 19.71
CA THR A 318 -16.25 4.75 18.94
C THR A 318 -17.43 3.96 19.50
N ARG A 319 -17.68 4.04 20.81
CA ARG A 319 -18.81 3.38 21.46
C ARG A 319 -20.04 4.27 21.53
N TYR A 320 -19.87 5.53 21.89
CA TYR A 320 -20.99 6.43 22.15
C TYR A 320 -21.46 7.25 20.94
N GLY A 321 -20.66 7.28 19.86
CA GLY A 321 -20.94 8.07 18.66
C GLY A 321 -21.15 7.26 17.39
N ILE A 322 -20.67 6.00 17.31
CA ILE A 322 -20.84 5.16 16.12
C ILE A 322 -21.98 4.16 16.38
N PRO A 323 -23.01 4.11 15.51
CA PRO A 323 -24.11 3.16 15.66
C PRO A 323 -23.65 1.70 15.59
N GLU A 324 -24.30 0.82 16.36
CA GLU A 324 -23.95 -0.58 16.51
C GLU A 324 -24.02 -1.37 15.18
N TYR A 325 -24.94 -1.03 14.29
CA TYR A 325 -25.03 -1.63 12.96
C TYR A 325 -23.80 -1.33 12.06
N ARG A 326 -22.95 -0.38 12.43
CA ARG A 326 -21.66 -0.09 11.75
C ARG A 326 -20.46 -0.60 12.54
N LEU A 327 -20.55 -0.58 13.86
CA LEU A 327 -19.47 -1.02 14.75
C LEU A 327 -20.09 -1.72 15.97
N PRO A 328 -20.22 -3.04 15.94
CA PRO A 328 -20.73 -3.81 17.06
C PRO A 328 -19.95 -3.54 18.35
N TYR A 329 -20.66 -3.43 19.47
CA TYR A 329 -20.04 -3.12 20.76
C TYR A 329 -19.11 -4.22 21.26
N ASP A 330 -19.38 -5.47 20.91
CA ASP A 330 -18.51 -6.58 21.22
C ASP A 330 -17.14 -6.47 20.55
N THR A 331 -17.08 -5.91 19.33
CA THR A 331 -15.81 -5.62 18.63
C THR A 331 -14.95 -4.64 19.42
N ILE A 332 -15.57 -3.58 19.95
CA ILE A 332 -14.86 -2.60 20.78
C ILE A 332 -14.41 -3.26 22.08
N GLN A 333 -15.29 -4.03 22.71
CA GLN A 333 -15.01 -4.67 23.99
C GLN A 333 -13.85 -5.66 23.90
N ARG A 334 -13.78 -6.47 22.84
CA ARG A 334 -12.64 -7.38 22.59
C ARG A 334 -11.30 -6.66 22.57
N GLU A 335 -11.20 -5.51 21.88
CA GLU A 335 -9.95 -4.75 21.83
C GLU A 335 -9.62 -4.11 23.18
N ILE A 336 -10.62 -3.66 23.94
CA ILE A 336 -10.44 -3.19 25.32
C ILE A 336 -9.95 -4.33 26.23
N ASP A 337 -10.55 -5.52 26.13
CA ASP A 337 -10.15 -6.70 26.90
C ASP A 337 -8.71 -7.12 26.58
N LEU A 338 -8.32 -7.06 25.31
CA LEU A 338 -6.95 -7.29 24.89
C LEU A 338 -5.99 -6.34 25.57
N ILE A 339 -6.31 -5.03 25.57
CA ILE A 339 -5.49 -3.99 26.21
C ILE A 339 -5.41 -4.23 27.73
N GLN A 340 -6.53 -4.56 28.38
CA GLN A 340 -6.52 -4.89 29.80
C GLN A 340 -5.69 -6.16 30.10
N SER A 341 -5.68 -7.13 29.19
CA SER A 341 -4.87 -8.32 29.32
C SER A 341 -3.36 -8.04 29.35
N MET A 342 -2.91 -6.86 28.87
CA MET A 342 -1.52 -6.40 28.97
C MET A 342 -1.20 -5.83 30.36
N GLY A 343 -2.14 -5.86 31.32
CA GLY A 343 -1.98 -5.37 32.68
C GLY A 343 -2.48 -3.96 32.91
N VAL A 344 -3.17 -3.36 31.95
CA VAL A 344 -3.83 -2.05 32.08
C VAL A 344 -5.01 -2.15 33.01
N LYS A 345 -5.09 -1.24 33.99
CA LYS A 345 -6.23 -1.11 34.91
C LYS A 345 -7.11 0.02 34.45
N ILE A 346 -8.43 -0.17 34.44
CA ILE A 346 -9.41 0.87 34.08
C ILE A 346 -10.35 1.08 35.27
N HIS A 347 -10.46 2.33 35.72
CA HIS A 347 -11.45 2.79 36.70
C HIS A 347 -12.58 3.48 35.95
N TYR A 348 -13.70 2.80 35.83
CA TYR A 348 -14.90 3.32 35.21
C TYR A 348 -15.70 4.21 36.22
N ASN A 349 -16.61 5.01 35.68
CA ASN A 349 -17.43 5.95 36.48
C ASN A 349 -16.57 6.82 37.40
N THR A 350 -15.37 7.21 36.94
CA THR A 350 -14.41 7.97 37.72
C THR A 350 -14.02 9.24 36.95
N ARG A 351 -14.60 10.35 37.32
CA ARG A 351 -14.38 11.67 36.71
C ARG A 351 -13.26 12.40 37.46
N VAL A 352 -12.15 12.63 36.77
CA VAL A 352 -11.04 13.41 37.33
C VAL A 352 -11.45 14.87 37.46
N GLY A 353 -11.16 15.46 38.61
CA GLY A 353 -11.60 16.78 39.04
C GLY A 353 -12.92 16.78 39.85
N THR A 354 -13.57 15.61 39.97
CA THR A 354 -14.77 15.44 40.82
C THR A 354 -14.58 14.26 41.78
N ASP A 355 -14.29 13.07 41.28
CA ASP A 355 -14.18 11.85 42.10
C ASP A 355 -12.74 11.61 42.56
N ILE A 356 -11.75 12.09 41.77
CA ILE A 356 -10.35 12.06 42.11
C ILE A 356 -9.66 13.35 41.65
N GLU A 357 -8.82 13.92 42.52
CA GLU A 357 -8.14 15.17 42.24
C GLU A 357 -6.96 14.99 41.27
N MET A 358 -6.82 15.92 40.31
CA MET A 358 -5.68 15.93 39.37
C MET A 358 -4.33 15.99 40.11
N GLN A 359 -4.26 16.71 41.22
CA GLN A 359 -3.03 16.84 42.00
C GLN A 359 -2.60 15.51 42.62
N GLN A 360 -3.55 14.70 43.08
CA GLN A 360 -3.27 13.34 43.57
C GLN A 360 -2.68 12.45 42.47
N LEU A 361 -3.26 12.46 41.27
CA LEU A 361 -2.77 11.69 40.15
C LEU A 361 -1.31 12.06 39.79
N LYS A 362 -0.97 13.37 39.86
CA LYS A 362 0.39 13.85 39.61
C LYS A 362 1.38 13.45 40.72
N GLN A 363 0.94 13.23 41.93
CA GLN A 363 1.78 12.79 43.05
C GLN A 363 2.01 11.27 43.03
N ASP A 364 1.02 10.49 42.62
CA ASP A 364 1.03 9.04 42.67
C ASP A 364 1.63 8.39 41.44
N ASN A 365 1.87 9.14 40.34
CA ASN A 365 2.33 8.66 39.06
C ASN A 365 3.53 9.45 38.54
N ASP A 366 4.42 8.79 37.78
CA ASP A 366 5.54 9.43 37.10
C ASP A 366 5.09 10.33 35.93
N ALA A 367 3.95 10.02 35.32
CA ALA A 367 3.35 10.82 34.26
C ALA A 367 1.83 10.74 34.26
N VAL A 368 1.19 11.81 33.79
CA VAL A 368 -0.25 11.87 33.58
C VAL A 368 -0.54 12.31 32.15
N MET A 369 -1.33 11.52 31.42
CA MET A 369 -1.76 11.82 30.06
C MET A 369 -3.22 12.23 30.03
N LEU A 370 -3.53 13.34 29.34
CA LEU A 370 -4.89 13.80 29.08
C LEU A 370 -5.37 13.28 27.71
N ALA A 371 -6.41 12.46 27.72
CA ALA A 371 -7.04 11.88 26.52
C ALA A 371 -8.56 11.99 26.57
N ILE A 372 -9.06 13.14 27.07
CA ILE A 372 -10.47 13.40 27.40
C ILE A 372 -11.39 13.55 26.16
N GLY A 373 -10.82 13.64 24.96
CA GLY A 373 -11.59 13.80 23.72
C GLY A 373 -12.33 15.13 23.62
N LEU A 374 -13.34 15.15 22.75
CA LEU A 374 -14.23 16.31 22.51
C LEU A 374 -15.67 15.88 22.77
N THR A 375 -16.06 15.87 24.04
CA THR A 375 -17.38 15.37 24.46
C THR A 375 -18.51 16.44 24.38
N LEU A 376 -18.14 17.73 24.29
CA LEU A 376 -19.10 18.82 24.14
C LEU A 376 -19.14 19.26 22.67
N GLY A 377 -20.29 19.06 22.01
CA GLY A 377 -20.56 19.62 20.69
C GLY A 377 -20.69 21.16 20.77
N ARG A 378 -20.11 21.86 19.79
CA ARG A 378 -20.45 23.26 19.55
C ARG A 378 -21.64 23.32 18.63
N SER A 379 -22.69 24.06 19.02
CA SER A 379 -23.73 24.46 18.07
C SER A 379 -23.09 25.36 17.02
N THR A 380 -23.25 25.05 15.75
CA THR A 380 -22.89 25.89 14.61
C THR A 380 -23.95 26.95 14.40
#